data_472d899ca093f378dcd06cc60bb8dcbb
#
_entry.id   472d899ca093f378dcd06cc60bb8dcbb
#
_cell.length_a   1.000
_cell.length_b   1.000
_cell.length_c   1.000
_cell.angle_alpha   90.00
_cell.angle_beta   90.00
_cell.angle_gamma   90.00
#
_symmetry.space_group_name_H-M   'P 1'
#
loop_
_entity.id
_entity.type
_entity.pdbx_description
1 polymer ?
#
loop_
_entity_poly.entity_id
_entity_poly.type
_entity_poly.pdbx_seq_one_letter_code
_entity_poly.pdbx_strand_id
1 'polypeptide(L)'
;MKVRIAYLEEPPFYWTDANHSATGSDIELADVVLRAIGATSVEHEPTSFEELLPGVQEGRWDMNVPIFVTAERAKTVAFSSPVWALVDGFLLPSGNPKALTSYATLAKQSDARLGVVAATVQIDSAKSAGVSEDQIVVFGGQNEALDALLAGKIDAYAATAVGNRALAGSNSRFEAVAHDKSGDAKVPVGAFSFSKSNHALLQAVNEELRKYLGSPDHRTRMAKYGLTDAEIDSVVAGKG
;
A
#
# COMPACT_ATOMS: atom_id res chain seq x y z
N MET A 1 -13.69 -23.84 2.93
CA MET A 1 -13.64 -22.70 3.90
C MET A 1 -14.02 -21.44 3.14
N LYS A 2 -14.91 -20.60 3.69
CA LYS A 2 -15.24 -19.27 3.17
C LYS A 2 -14.32 -18.27 3.86
N VAL A 3 -13.74 -17.31 3.12
CA VAL A 3 -12.89 -16.24 3.66
C VAL A 3 -13.37 -14.90 3.11
N ARG A 4 -13.49 -13.90 3.99
CA ARG A 4 -13.76 -12.50 3.64
C ARG A 4 -12.48 -11.71 3.78
N ILE A 5 -12.10 -10.98 2.73
CA ILE A 5 -10.93 -10.10 2.73
C ILE A 5 -11.35 -8.67 2.45
N ALA A 6 -10.93 -7.73 3.30
CA ALA A 6 -11.18 -6.32 3.09
C ALA A 6 -10.07 -5.67 2.26
N TYR A 7 -10.46 -4.73 1.38
CA TYR A 7 -9.56 -4.00 0.51
C TYR A 7 -9.97 -2.53 0.36
N LEU A 8 -9.06 -1.74 -0.22
CA LEU A 8 -9.18 -0.30 -0.43
C LEU A 8 -9.23 0.03 -1.93
N GLU A 9 -9.44 1.29 -2.26
CA GLU A 9 -9.36 1.82 -3.63
C GLU A 9 -8.00 2.47 -3.85
N GLU A 10 -6.95 1.66 -4.12
CA GLU A 10 -5.57 2.10 -4.32
C GLU A 10 -4.86 1.28 -5.42
N PRO A 11 -5.14 1.56 -6.71
CA PRO A 11 -4.41 0.94 -7.81
C PRO A 11 -2.89 1.21 -7.71
N PRO A 12 -2.02 0.26 -8.09
CA PRO A 12 -2.29 -1.02 -8.73
C PRO A 12 -2.42 -2.20 -7.75
N PHE A 13 -2.52 -1.95 -6.44
CA PHE A 13 -2.51 -2.99 -5.42
C PHE A 13 -3.88 -3.63 -5.26
N TYR A 14 -4.92 -2.81 -5.15
CA TYR A 14 -6.32 -3.23 -4.98
C TYR A 14 -7.28 -2.11 -5.40
N TRP A 15 -8.30 -2.46 -6.13
CA TRP A 15 -9.41 -1.55 -6.50
C TRP A 15 -10.61 -2.33 -7.02
N THR A 16 -11.75 -1.66 -7.14
CA THR A 16 -12.95 -2.18 -7.80
C THR A 16 -12.92 -1.83 -9.30
N ASP A 17 -12.96 -2.83 -10.16
CA ASP A 17 -12.97 -2.63 -11.61
C ASP A 17 -14.35 -2.20 -12.15
N ALA A 18 -14.43 -1.94 -13.46
CA ALA A 18 -15.67 -1.52 -14.12
C ALA A 18 -16.78 -2.59 -14.07
N ASN A 19 -16.45 -3.84 -13.75
CA ASN A 19 -17.40 -4.94 -13.58
C ASN A 19 -17.82 -5.13 -12.12
N HIS A 20 -17.47 -4.18 -11.24
CA HIS A 20 -17.68 -4.26 -9.79
C HIS A 20 -16.99 -5.44 -9.12
N SER A 21 -15.83 -5.85 -9.66
CA SER A 21 -15.01 -6.93 -9.11
C SER A 21 -13.73 -6.37 -8.49
N ALA A 22 -13.32 -6.90 -7.34
CA ALA A 22 -12.04 -6.58 -6.74
C ALA A 22 -10.90 -7.09 -7.64
N THR A 23 -9.91 -6.25 -7.88
CA THR A 23 -8.74 -6.55 -8.71
C THR A 23 -7.49 -5.86 -8.17
N GLY A 24 -6.32 -6.23 -8.67
CA GLY A 24 -5.04 -5.66 -8.27
C GLY A 24 -4.01 -6.72 -7.87
N SER A 25 -2.76 -6.29 -7.69
CA SER A 25 -1.67 -7.20 -7.34
C SER A 25 -1.94 -7.98 -6.06
N ASP A 26 -2.42 -7.31 -5.05
CA ASP A 26 -2.62 -7.89 -3.72
C ASP A 26 -3.91 -8.72 -3.65
N ILE A 27 -4.90 -8.39 -4.47
CA ILE A 27 -6.10 -9.22 -4.67
C ILE A 27 -5.72 -10.53 -5.36
N GLU A 28 -4.96 -10.48 -6.48
CA GLU A 28 -4.49 -11.70 -7.15
C GLU A 28 -3.64 -12.57 -6.23
N LEU A 29 -2.74 -11.97 -5.44
CA LEU A 29 -1.91 -12.70 -4.47
C LEU A 29 -2.79 -13.38 -3.41
N ALA A 30 -3.73 -12.65 -2.83
CA ALA A 30 -4.65 -13.18 -1.82
C ALA A 30 -5.46 -14.36 -2.36
N ASP A 31 -6.03 -14.21 -3.56
CA ASP A 31 -6.85 -15.24 -4.20
C ASP A 31 -6.08 -16.53 -4.44
N VAL A 32 -4.83 -16.41 -4.97
CA VAL A 32 -3.97 -17.58 -5.19
C VAL A 32 -3.66 -18.29 -3.89
N VAL A 33 -3.23 -17.55 -2.87
CA VAL A 33 -2.86 -18.10 -1.57
C VAL A 33 -4.08 -18.73 -0.87
N LEU A 34 -5.20 -18.03 -0.83
CA LEU A 34 -6.41 -18.52 -0.16
C LEU A 34 -6.98 -19.77 -0.84
N ARG A 35 -6.98 -19.83 -2.16
CA ARG A 35 -7.42 -21.03 -2.91
C ARG A 35 -6.49 -22.19 -2.66
N ALA A 36 -5.17 -21.98 -2.61
CA ALA A 36 -4.19 -23.03 -2.34
C ALA A 36 -4.35 -23.65 -0.95
N ILE A 37 -4.77 -22.88 0.04
CA ILE A 37 -5.07 -23.39 1.40
C ILE A 37 -6.50 -23.94 1.53
N GLY A 38 -7.25 -24.09 0.44
CA GLY A 38 -8.56 -24.74 0.41
C GLY A 38 -9.76 -23.82 0.64
N ALA A 39 -9.63 -22.50 0.40
CA ALA A 39 -10.80 -21.63 0.38
C ALA A 39 -11.72 -21.99 -0.80
N THR A 40 -12.97 -22.28 -0.49
CA THR A 40 -14.01 -22.59 -1.48
C THR A 40 -14.72 -21.33 -2.00
N SER A 41 -14.67 -20.25 -1.22
CA SER A 41 -15.19 -18.92 -1.58
C SER A 41 -14.28 -17.86 -0.95
N VAL A 42 -13.92 -16.84 -1.74
CA VAL A 42 -13.27 -15.61 -1.28
C VAL A 42 -14.20 -14.46 -1.59
N GLU A 43 -14.60 -13.73 -0.56
CA GLU A 43 -15.44 -12.54 -0.68
C GLU A 43 -14.59 -11.31 -0.41
N HIS A 44 -14.68 -10.33 -1.30
CA HIS A 44 -13.89 -9.10 -1.24
C HIS A 44 -14.81 -7.96 -0.76
N GLU A 45 -14.42 -7.32 0.36
CA GLU A 45 -15.20 -6.27 1.03
C GLU A 45 -14.48 -4.91 0.88
N PRO A 46 -15.00 -4.00 0.05
CA PRO A 46 -14.42 -2.65 -0.05
C PRO A 46 -14.64 -1.87 1.24
N THR A 47 -13.60 -1.16 1.70
CA THR A 47 -13.66 -0.38 2.93
C THR A 47 -12.73 0.83 2.88
N SER A 48 -12.73 1.67 3.93
CA SER A 48 -11.78 2.76 4.10
C SER A 48 -10.54 2.30 4.88
N PHE A 49 -9.45 3.07 4.78
CA PHE A 49 -8.21 2.76 5.50
C PHE A 49 -8.41 2.78 7.03
N GLU A 50 -9.26 3.69 7.53
CA GLU A 50 -9.58 3.82 8.95
C GLU A 50 -10.34 2.59 9.50
N GLU A 51 -11.15 1.95 8.65
CA GLU A 51 -11.99 0.81 9.03
C GLU A 51 -11.28 -0.55 8.91
N LEU A 52 -10.14 -0.62 8.20
CA LEU A 52 -9.43 -1.87 7.95
C LEU A 52 -9.07 -2.63 9.24
N LEU A 53 -8.38 -1.98 10.17
CA LEU A 53 -7.94 -2.62 11.39
C LEU A 53 -9.09 -2.88 12.38
N PRO A 54 -9.99 -1.91 12.66
CA PRO A 54 -11.17 -2.19 13.47
C PRO A 54 -12.00 -3.35 12.92
N GLY A 55 -12.26 -3.38 11.62
CA GLY A 55 -13.11 -4.40 11.00
C GLY A 55 -12.60 -5.82 11.13
N VAL A 56 -11.29 -6.06 10.97
CA VAL A 56 -10.72 -7.39 11.17
C VAL A 56 -10.70 -7.79 12.64
N GLN A 57 -10.55 -6.85 13.57
CA GLN A 57 -10.60 -7.10 15.01
C GLN A 57 -12.01 -7.48 15.47
N GLU A 58 -13.03 -6.80 14.92
CA GLU A 58 -14.45 -7.04 15.22
C GLU A 58 -15.02 -8.26 14.49
N GLY A 59 -14.25 -8.88 13.57
CA GLY A 59 -14.69 -10.03 12.79
C GLY A 59 -15.69 -9.69 11.68
N ARG A 60 -15.72 -8.42 11.23
CA ARG A 60 -16.51 -8.04 10.05
C ARG A 60 -15.99 -8.76 8.79
N TRP A 61 -14.68 -8.99 8.74
CA TRP A 61 -13.97 -9.83 7.77
C TRP A 61 -12.85 -10.61 8.44
N ASP A 62 -12.25 -11.54 7.72
CA ASP A 62 -11.34 -12.52 8.29
C ASP A 62 -9.86 -12.10 8.14
N MET A 63 -9.55 -11.27 7.12
CA MET A 63 -8.24 -10.68 6.88
C MET A 63 -8.34 -9.39 6.06
N ASN A 64 -7.27 -8.61 6.08
CA ASN A 64 -7.11 -7.44 5.22
C ASN A 64 -6.07 -7.70 4.14
N VAL A 65 -6.20 -6.98 3.01
CA VAL A 65 -5.11 -6.84 2.04
C VAL A 65 -3.81 -6.36 2.71
N PRO A 66 -2.64 -6.55 2.09
CA PRO A 66 -1.38 -6.08 2.64
C PRO A 66 -1.37 -4.58 2.89
N ILE A 67 -0.90 -4.22 4.06
CA ILE A 67 -0.61 -2.84 4.47
C ILE A 67 0.77 -2.79 5.11
N PHE A 68 1.38 -1.60 5.19
CA PHE A 68 2.66 -1.44 5.86
C PHE A 68 2.61 -1.94 7.31
N VAL A 69 3.59 -2.77 7.66
CA VAL A 69 3.80 -3.27 9.02
C VAL A 69 4.43 -2.17 9.87
N THR A 70 3.75 -1.77 10.94
CA THR A 70 4.27 -0.84 11.92
C THR A 70 4.14 -1.42 13.34
N ALA A 71 4.98 -0.97 14.25
CA ALA A 71 4.92 -1.37 15.66
C ALA A 71 3.55 -1.00 16.28
N GLU A 72 2.98 0.13 15.89
CA GLU A 72 1.67 0.58 16.38
C GLU A 72 0.55 -0.36 15.91
N ARG A 73 0.49 -0.65 14.61
CA ARG A 73 -0.51 -1.57 14.03
C ARG A 73 -0.38 -2.98 14.62
N ALA A 74 0.85 -3.46 14.86
CA ALA A 74 1.11 -4.77 15.45
C ALA A 74 0.62 -4.90 16.91
N LYS A 75 0.32 -3.80 17.61
CA LYS A 75 -0.33 -3.84 18.93
C LYS A 75 -1.76 -4.35 18.84
N THR A 76 -2.44 -4.13 17.71
CA THR A 76 -3.87 -4.41 17.56
C THR A 76 -4.14 -5.62 16.67
N VAL A 77 -3.36 -5.87 15.64
CA VAL A 77 -3.52 -6.99 14.68
C VAL A 77 -2.31 -7.89 14.64
N ALA A 78 -2.46 -9.09 14.08
CA ALA A 78 -1.36 -9.96 13.69
C ALA A 78 -1.08 -9.80 12.19
N PHE A 79 0.20 -9.84 11.81
CA PHE A 79 0.65 -9.74 10.43
C PHE A 79 1.15 -11.08 9.90
N SER A 80 0.93 -11.34 8.61
CA SER A 80 1.60 -12.42 7.89
C SER A 80 3.11 -12.14 7.72
N SER A 81 3.82 -13.09 7.14
CA SER A 81 5.11 -12.81 6.51
C SER A 81 4.95 -11.69 5.48
N PRO A 82 5.96 -10.79 5.34
CA PRO A 82 5.91 -9.72 4.35
C PRO A 82 5.75 -10.25 2.93
N VAL A 83 5.00 -9.52 2.10
CA VAL A 83 4.73 -9.90 0.70
C VAL A 83 5.38 -8.98 -0.31
N TRP A 84 5.71 -7.74 0.08
CA TRP A 84 6.47 -6.78 -0.69
C TRP A 84 7.22 -5.79 0.22
N ALA A 85 8.21 -5.10 -0.35
CA ALA A 85 8.90 -3.97 0.28
C ALA A 85 8.81 -2.75 -0.64
N LEU A 86 8.23 -1.65 -0.16
CA LEU A 86 7.96 -0.47 -0.96
C LEU A 86 8.56 0.78 -0.34
N VAL A 87 9.13 1.63 -1.19
CA VAL A 87 9.53 2.99 -0.81
C VAL A 87 8.40 3.97 -1.07
N ASP A 88 8.37 5.05 -0.30
CA ASP A 88 7.48 6.18 -0.56
C ASP A 88 7.93 6.96 -1.79
N GLY A 89 7.04 7.78 -2.31
CA GLY A 89 7.30 8.72 -3.38
C GLY A 89 6.25 9.81 -3.42
N PHE A 90 6.47 10.76 -4.30
CA PHE A 90 5.50 11.79 -4.63
C PHE A 90 4.89 11.57 -5.99
N LEU A 91 3.59 11.80 -6.09
CA LEU A 91 2.93 12.16 -7.33
C LEU A 91 2.83 13.67 -7.39
N LEU A 92 3.24 14.25 -8.50
CA LEU A 92 3.43 15.67 -8.69
C LEU A 92 2.71 16.11 -9.98
N PRO A 93 2.37 17.39 -10.12
CA PRO A 93 2.05 17.95 -11.43
C PRO A 93 3.23 17.75 -12.38
N SER A 94 2.95 17.47 -13.66
CA SER A 94 3.97 17.26 -14.69
C SER A 94 4.97 18.44 -14.76
N GLY A 95 6.25 18.11 -14.85
CA GLY A 95 7.34 19.07 -14.83
C GLY A 95 7.77 19.51 -13.43
N ASN A 96 7.16 18.98 -12.38
CA ASN A 96 7.56 19.21 -10.97
C ASN A 96 7.93 20.66 -10.66
N PRO A 97 6.99 21.62 -10.75
CA PRO A 97 7.30 23.06 -10.76
C PRO A 97 7.98 23.57 -9.49
N LYS A 98 7.84 22.84 -8.37
CA LYS A 98 8.52 23.15 -7.10
C LYS A 98 9.78 22.30 -6.85
N ALA A 99 10.22 21.48 -7.80
CA ALA A 99 11.38 20.59 -7.68
C ALA A 99 11.36 19.73 -6.41
N LEU A 100 10.20 19.19 -6.06
CA LEU A 100 9.99 18.36 -4.87
C LEU A 100 10.47 16.92 -5.14
N THR A 101 11.42 16.43 -4.35
CA THR A 101 12.01 15.10 -4.52
C THR A 101 11.92 14.23 -3.27
N SER A 102 11.54 14.80 -2.13
CA SER A 102 11.43 14.10 -0.85
C SER A 102 10.63 14.94 0.14
N TYR A 103 10.21 14.33 1.25
CA TYR A 103 9.62 15.07 2.37
C TYR A 103 10.52 16.21 2.86
N ALA A 104 11.84 15.99 2.91
CA ALA A 104 12.78 17.02 3.34
C ALA A 104 12.88 18.22 2.36
N THR A 105 12.72 18.00 1.05
CA THR A 105 12.66 19.10 0.08
C THR A 105 11.36 19.88 0.19
N LEU A 106 10.25 19.21 0.48
CA LEU A 106 8.95 19.85 0.69
C LEU A 106 8.95 20.65 2.00
N ALA A 107 9.48 20.10 3.09
CA ALA A 107 9.56 20.77 4.39
C ALA A 107 10.29 22.13 4.35
N LYS A 108 11.27 22.28 3.43
CA LYS A 108 12.01 23.53 3.23
C LYS A 108 11.23 24.62 2.49
N GLN A 109 10.11 24.29 1.89
CA GLN A 109 9.28 25.21 1.12
C GLN A 109 7.95 25.44 1.87
N SER A 110 7.90 26.49 2.69
CA SER A 110 6.77 26.75 3.60
C SER A 110 5.42 26.95 2.90
N ASP A 111 5.43 27.27 1.60
CA ASP A 111 4.25 27.42 0.76
C ASP A 111 3.85 26.11 0.02
N ALA A 112 4.66 25.05 0.15
CA ALA A 112 4.33 23.75 -0.46
C ALA A 112 3.35 22.96 0.43
N ARG A 113 2.35 22.36 -0.21
CA ARG A 113 1.30 21.55 0.44
C ARG A 113 1.39 20.10 0.01
N LEU A 114 1.37 19.22 1.01
CA LEU A 114 1.42 17.76 0.86
C LEU A 114 0.04 17.15 1.08
N GLY A 115 -0.50 16.46 0.10
CA GLY A 115 -1.68 15.61 0.27
C GLY A 115 -1.29 14.23 0.77
N VAL A 116 -2.05 13.72 1.74
CA VAL A 116 -1.92 12.37 2.29
C VAL A 116 -3.30 11.78 2.53
N VAL A 117 -3.43 10.45 2.53
CA VAL A 117 -4.67 9.77 2.93
C VAL A 117 -4.66 9.52 4.44
N ALA A 118 -5.81 9.67 5.08
CA ALA A 118 -5.98 9.44 6.52
C ALA A 118 -5.49 8.05 6.95
N ALA A 119 -4.90 7.95 8.14
CA ALA A 119 -4.36 6.73 8.76
C ALA A 119 -3.21 6.04 8.01
N THR A 120 -2.66 6.65 6.95
CA THR A 120 -1.50 6.11 6.22
C THR A 120 -0.19 6.48 6.91
N VAL A 121 0.86 5.66 6.69
CA VAL A 121 2.20 5.88 7.27
C VAL A 121 2.90 7.13 6.72
N GLN A 122 2.46 7.64 5.58
CA GLN A 122 3.03 8.82 4.94
C GLN A 122 2.88 10.08 5.81
N ILE A 123 1.85 10.14 6.67
CA ILE A 123 1.68 11.23 7.62
C ILE A 123 2.85 11.27 8.61
N ASP A 124 3.18 10.13 9.21
CA ASP A 124 4.26 10.03 10.18
C ASP A 124 5.63 10.20 9.51
N SER A 125 5.80 9.66 8.30
CA SER A 125 7.00 9.85 7.48
C SER A 125 7.26 11.33 7.18
N ALA A 126 6.21 12.06 6.77
CA ALA A 126 6.29 13.49 6.48
C ALA A 126 6.67 14.31 7.73
N LYS A 127 5.96 14.09 8.85
CA LYS A 127 6.24 14.75 10.13
C LYS A 127 7.66 14.47 10.62
N SER A 128 8.10 13.23 10.54
CA SER A 128 9.46 12.81 10.93
C SER A 128 10.56 13.47 10.10
N ALA A 129 10.25 13.80 8.84
CA ALA A 129 11.16 14.53 7.94
C ALA A 129 11.07 16.06 8.05
N GLY A 130 10.27 16.57 8.99
CA GLY A 130 10.16 18.00 9.30
C GLY A 130 9.07 18.76 8.52
N VAL A 131 8.16 18.07 7.82
CA VAL A 131 7.00 18.71 7.21
C VAL A 131 6.06 19.18 8.32
N SER A 132 5.71 20.49 8.31
CA SER A 132 4.82 21.06 9.33
C SER A 132 3.37 20.62 9.13
N GLU A 133 2.59 20.62 10.21
CA GLU A 133 1.17 20.27 10.13
C GLU A 133 0.38 21.16 9.17
N ASP A 134 0.72 22.44 9.11
CA ASP A 134 0.09 23.40 8.18
C ASP A 134 0.35 23.09 6.70
N GLN A 135 1.39 22.34 6.39
CA GLN A 135 1.70 21.88 5.03
C GLN A 135 0.95 20.60 4.66
N ILE A 136 0.44 19.83 5.64
CA ILE A 136 -0.20 18.53 5.41
C ILE A 136 -1.71 18.72 5.25
N VAL A 137 -2.23 18.23 4.12
CA VAL A 137 -3.67 18.17 3.84
C VAL A 137 -4.09 16.70 3.82
N VAL A 138 -4.99 16.33 4.74
CA VAL A 138 -5.45 14.94 4.89
C VAL A 138 -6.76 14.75 4.12
N PHE A 139 -6.83 13.68 3.32
CA PHE A 139 -7.97 13.27 2.52
C PHE A 139 -8.55 11.94 3.00
N GLY A 140 -9.82 11.69 2.74
CA GLY A 140 -10.47 10.42 3.05
C GLY A 140 -10.03 9.26 2.12
N GLY A 141 -9.57 9.58 0.91
CA GLY A 141 -9.12 8.60 -0.06
C GLY A 141 -8.26 9.18 -1.19
N GLN A 142 -7.65 8.29 -1.97
CA GLN A 142 -6.73 8.65 -3.05
C GLN A 142 -7.39 9.58 -4.09
N ASN A 143 -8.61 9.29 -4.52
CA ASN A 143 -9.28 10.06 -5.58
C ASN A 143 -9.45 11.55 -5.19
N GLU A 144 -9.81 11.83 -3.94
CA GLU A 144 -9.92 13.20 -3.43
C GLU A 144 -8.56 13.93 -3.48
N ALA A 145 -7.47 13.23 -3.10
CA ALA A 145 -6.13 13.78 -3.15
C ALA A 145 -5.68 14.06 -4.61
N LEU A 146 -6.00 13.18 -5.55
CA LEU A 146 -5.71 13.37 -6.98
C LEU A 146 -6.47 14.56 -7.56
N ASP A 147 -7.74 14.72 -7.22
CA ASP A 147 -8.55 15.87 -7.63
C ASP A 147 -7.98 17.18 -7.06
N ALA A 148 -7.52 17.16 -5.81
CA ALA A 148 -6.87 18.29 -5.18
C ALA A 148 -5.53 18.64 -5.84
N LEU A 149 -4.73 17.64 -6.23
CA LEU A 149 -3.48 17.83 -6.96
C LEU A 149 -3.72 18.45 -8.34
N LEU A 150 -4.71 17.93 -9.08
CA LEU A 150 -5.11 18.49 -10.39
C LEU A 150 -5.66 19.90 -10.29
N ALA A 151 -6.33 20.22 -9.19
CA ALA A 151 -6.86 21.57 -8.93
C ALA A 151 -5.81 22.55 -8.37
N GLY A 152 -4.56 22.13 -8.16
CA GLY A 152 -3.50 22.95 -7.58
C GLY A 152 -3.72 23.32 -6.11
N LYS A 153 -4.54 22.55 -5.38
CA LYS A 153 -4.77 22.75 -3.93
C LYS A 153 -3.67 22.14 -3.08
N ILE A 154 -2.96 21.17 -3.63
CA ILE A 154 -1.74 20.57 -3.09
C ILE A 154 -0.68 20.52 -4.18
N ASP A 155 0.60 20.47 -3.78
CA ASP A 155 1.75 20.46 -4.68
C ASP A 155 2.33 19.07 -4.89
N ALA A 156 2.09 18.17 -3.95
CA ALA A 156 2.51 16.77 -3.99
C ALA A 156 1.47 15.88 -3.31
N TYR A 157 1.28 14.67 -3.81
CA TYR A 157 0.56 13.59 -3.13
C TYR A 157 1.56 12.50 -2.72
N ALA A 158 1.60 12.16 -1.44
CA ALA A 158 2.48 11.13 -0.91
C ALA A 158 1.79 9.77 -0.88
N ALA A 159 2.39 8.80 -1.54
CA ALA A 159 2.01 7.38 -1.54
C ALA A 159 3.24 6.52 -1.83
N THR A 160 3.04 5.23 -2.17
CA THR A 160 4.14 4.37 -2.59
C THR A 160 4.67 4.79 -3.97
N ALA A 161 5.97 4.63 -4.19
CA ALA A 161 6.58 4.94 -5.49
C ALA A 161 5.97 4.10 -6.62
N VAL A 162 5.60 2.84 -6.35
CA VAL A 162 4.94 1.95 -7.32
C VAL A 162 3.56 2.49 -7.69
N GLY A 163 2.73 2.83 -6.71
CA GLY A 163 1.41 3.41 -6.95
C GLY A 163 1.48 4.71 -7.73
N ASN A 164 2.37 5.60 -7.34
CA ASN A 164 2.57 6.88 -8.03
C ASN A 164 3.05 6.71 -9.48
N ARG A 165 3.95 5.73 -9.76
CA ARG A 165 4.36 5.40 -11.14
C ARG A 165 3.17 4.93 -11.99
N ALA A 166 2.30 4.08 -11.43
CA ALA A 166 1.10 3.61 -12.13
C ALA A 166 0.15 4.77 -12.47
N LEU A 167 -0.08 5.68 -11.52
CA LEU A 167 -0.90 6.88 -11.71
C LEU A 167 -0.32 7.82 -12.78
N ALA A 168 0.98 8.10 -12.72
CA ALA A 168 1.66 8.93 -13.72
C ALA A 168 1.67 8.29 -15.11
N GLY A 169 1.81 6.97 -15.18
CA GLY A 169 1.75 6.22 -16.45
C GLY A 169 0.36 6.26 -17.11
N SER A 170 -0.70 6.42 -16.33
CA SER A 170 -2.08 6.52 -16.84
C SER A 170 -2.55 7.95 -17.14
N ASN A 171 -1.83 8.98 -16.66
CA ASN A 171 -2.22 10.38 -16.82
C ASN A 171 -1.00 11.29 -16.95
N SER A 172 -0.77 11.78 -18.15
CA SER A 172 0.38 12.66 -18.50
C SER A 172 0.42 14.01 -17.77
N ARG A 173 -0.62 14.40 -17.04
CA ARG A 173 -0.61 15.58 -16.18
C ARG A 173 0.18 15.37 -14.89
N PHE A 174 0.55 14.12 -14.59
CA PHE A 174 1.30 13.75 -13.42
C PHE A 174 2.73 13.32 -13.74
N GLU A 175 3.59 13.47 -12.75
CA GLU A 175 4.95 12.94 -12.69
C GLU A 175 5.13 12.23 -11.36
N ALA A 176 5.84 11.11 -11.36
CA ALA A 176 6.13 10.34 -10.16
C ALA A 176 7.61 10.43 -9.82
N VAL A 177 7.92 10.74 -8.57
CA VAL A 177 9.28 10.77 -8.04
C VAL A 177 9.36 9.83 -6.84
N ALA A 178 10.19 8.77 -6.95
CA ALA A 178 10.48 7.89 -5.83
C ALA A 178 11.42 8.59 -4.84
N HIS A 179 11.20 8.42 -3.54
CA HIS A 179 12.14 8.91 -2.55
C HIS A 179 13.38 8.02 -2.52
N ASP A 180 14.56 8.63 -2.44
CA ASP A 180 15.80 7.91 -2.27
C ASP A 180 15.81 7.13 -0.96
N LYS A 181 16.36 5.92 -0.99
CA LYS A 181 16.66 5.17 0.22
C LYS A 181 17.75 5.94 1.00
N SER A 182 17.38 6.51 2.13
CA SER A 182 18.33 7.22 2.97
C SER A 182 19.20 6.20 3.72
N GLY A 183 20.42 5.92 3.21
CA GLY A 183 21.43 5.10 3.87
C GLY A 183 21.00 3.65 4.14
N ASP A 184 21.35 3.12 5.32
CA ASP A 184 21.08 1.74 5.75
C ASP A 184 19.65 1.51 6.26
N ALA A 185 18.73 2.45 6.07
CA ALA A 185 17.34 2.30 6.48
C ALA A 185 16.66 1.13 5.77
N LYS A 186 16.07 0.23 6.54
CA LYS A 186 15.30 -0.89 6.00
C LYS A 186 14.11 -0.35 5.21
N VAL A 187 13.89 -0.88 4.01
CA VAL A 187 12.70 -0.56 3.21
C VAL A 187 11.46 -1.05 3.96
N PRO A 188 10.44 -0.21 4.11
CA PRO A 188 9.19 -0.62 4.74
C PRO A 188 8.55 -1.80 4.01
N VAL A 189 8.00 -2.75 4.76
CA VAL A 189 7.38 -3.96 4.23
C VAL A 189 5.89 -3.98 4.48
N GLY A 190 5.15 -4.61 3.56
CA GLY A 190 3.72 -4.84 3.70
C GLY A 190 3.37 -6.30 3.90
N ALA A 191 2.31 -6.53 4.65
CA ALA A 191 1.81 -7.87 4.97
C ALA A 191 0.28 -7.86 5.13
N PHE A 192 -0.35 -9.01 4.88
CA PHE A 192 -1.75 -9.23 5.25
C PHE A 192 -1.92 -9.09 6.75
N SER A 193 -3.05 -8.56 7.20
CA SER A 193 -3.34 -8.45 8.63
C SER A 193 -4.60 -9.20 9.02
N PHE A 194 -4.60 -9.70 10.24
CA PHE A 194 -5.60 -10.62 10.81
C PHE A 194 -5.97 -10.18 12.23
N SER A 195 -7.15 -10.60 12.70
CA SER A 195 -7.40 -10.59 14.14
C SER A 195 -6.34 -11.45 14.86
N LYS A 196 -5.85 -10.98 16.00
CA LYS A 196 -4.89 -11.75 16.83
C LYS A 196 -5.41 -13.12 17.27
N SER A 197 -6.71 -13.31 17.28
CA SER A 197 -7.34 -14.60 17.61
C SER A 197 -7.39 -15.56 16.41
N ASN A 198 -7.19 -15.09 15.17
CA ASN A 198 -7.31 -15.93 13.98
C ASN A 198 -5.99 -16.60 13.60
N HIS A 199 -5.40 -17.35 14.54
CA HIS A 199 -4.10 -18.01 14.37
C HIS A 199 -4.10 -19.05 13.24
N ALA A 200 -5.21 -19.81 13.09
CA ALA A 200 -5.26 -20.89 12.11
C ALA A 200 -5.17 -20.38 10.67
N LEU A 201 -5.93 -19.33 10.33
CA LEU A 201 -5.87 -18.73 9.00
C LEU A 201 -4.50 -18.08 8.75
N LEU A 202 -3.97 -17.35 9.73
CA LEU A 202 -2.65 -16.73 9.64
C LEU A 202 -1.54 -17.75 9.37
N GLN A 203 -1.53 -18.88 10.10
CA GLN A 203 -0.53 -19.93 9.88
C GLN A 203 -0.65 -20.54 8.49
N ALA A 204 -1.86 -20.89 8.05
CA ALA A 204 -2.09 -21.47 6.73
C ALA A 204 -1.63 -20.51 5.61
N VAL A 205 -1.97 -19.22 5.73
CA VAL A 205 -1.51 -18.17 4.79
C VAL A 205 0.01 -18.07 4.79
N ASN A 206 0.66 -18.05 5.95
CA ASN A 206 2.13 -17.98 6.04
C ASN A 206 2.82 -19.21 5.43
N GLU A 207 2.27 -20.39 5.62
CA GLU A 207 2.81 -21.63 5.02
C GLU A 207 2.75 -21.58 3.50
N GLU A 208 1.66 -21.05 2.94
CA GLU A 208 1.52 -20.95 1.49
C GLU A 208 2.36 -19.80 0.94
N LEU A 209 2.42 -18.64 1.59
CA LEU A 209 3.31 -17.54 1.20
C LEU A 209 4.77 -17.98 1.12
N ARG A 210 5.26 -18.80 2.06
CA ARG A 210 6.63 -19.34 2.00
C ARG A 210 6.91 -20.15 0.74
N LYS A 211 5.93 -20.84 0.19
CA LYS A 211 6.07 -21.63 -1.04
C LYS A 211 5.92 -20.76 -2.29
N TYR A 212 4.96 -19.84 -2.27
CA TYR A 212 4.51 -19.14 -3.45
C TYR A 212 5.32 -17.88 -3.78
N LEU A 213 5.66 -17.05 -2.77
CA LEU A 213 6.39 -15.79 -2.99
C LEU A 213 7.73 -16.03 -3.69
N GLY A 214 8.01 -15.22 -4.70
CA GLY A 214 9.23 -15.31 -5.49
C GLY A 214 9.23 -16.41 -6.55
N SER A 215 8.17 -17.23 -6.65
CA SER A 215 8.01 -18.19 -7.73
C SER A 215 7.86 -17.49 -9.09
N PRO A 216 8.14 -18.18 -10.23
CA PRO A 216 7.95 -17.60 -11.54
C PRO A 216 6.51 -17.11 -11.80
N ASP A 217 5.49 -17.83 -11.30
CA ASP A 217 4.10 -17.43 -11.42
C ASP A 217 3.81 -16.15 -10.60
N HIS A 218 4.29 -16.09 -9.36
CA HIS A 218 4.17 -14.88 -8.53
C HIS A 218 4.77 -13.66 -9.24
N ARG A 219 6.02 -13.75 -9.71
CA ARG A 219 6.70 -12.63 -10.40
C ARG A 219 5.97 -12.20 -11.67
N THR A 220 5.48 -13.17 -12.46
CA THR A 220 4.71 -12.90 -13.68
C THR A 220 3.41 -12.15 -13.39
N ARG A 221 2.71 -12.50 -12.31
CA ARG A 221 1.48 -11.82 -11.90
C ARG A 221 1.77 -10.41 -11.41
N MET A 222 2.74 -10.25 -10.54
CA MET A 222 3.09 -8.94 -9.96
C MET A 222 3.61 -7.95 -11.01
N ALA A 223 4.35 -8.45 -12.02
CA ALA A 223 4.84 -7.61 -13.11
C ALA A 223 3.72 -6.93 -13.92
N LYS A 224 2.52 -7.53 -14.02
CA LYS A 224 1.35 -6.91 -14.68
C LYS A 224 0.94 -5.60 -14.01
N TYR A 225 1.24 -5.48 -12.74
CA TYR A 225 0.89 -4.34 -11.89
C TYR A 225 2.07 -3.39 -11.63
N GLY A 226 3.21 -3.62 -12.31
CA GLY A 226 4.38 -2.78 -12.19
C GLY A 226 5.25 -3.05 -10.96
N LEU A 227 5.01 -4.14 -10.21
CA LEU A 227 5.93 -4.62 -9.19
C LEU A 227 7.03 -5.43 -9.87
N THR A 228 8.27 -5.18 -9.46
CA THR A 228 9.47 -5.81 -10.02
C THR A 228 10.18 -6.66 -8.97
N ASP A 229 11.29 -7.25 -9.37
CA ASP A 229 12.15 -7.98 -8.45
C ASP A 229 12.64 -7.10 -7.28
N ALA A 230 12.76 -5.79 -7.48
CA ALA A 230 13.18 -4.87 -6.44
C ALA A 230 12.21 -4.82 -5.24
N GLU A 231 10.90 -4.95 -5.49
CA GLU A 231 9.88 -4.96 -4.46
C GLU A 231 9.68 -6.35 -3.82
N ILE A 232 10.10 -7.42 -4.53
CA ILE A 232 9.87 -8.81 -4.14
C ILE A 232 11.10 -9.44 -3.47
N ASP A 233 12.30 -9.24 -4.00
CA ASP A 233 13.50 -9.97 -3.57
C ASP A 233 13.87 -9.77 -2.11
N SER A 234 13.67 -8.57 -1.58
CA SER A 234 13.97 -8.26 -0.19
C SER A 234 13.10 -9.02 0.81
N VAL A 235 11.88 -9.40 0.42
CA VAL A 235 10.98 -10.20 1.27
C VAL A 235 11.14 -11.70 1.05
N VAL A 236 11.68 -12.11 -0.10
CA VAL A 236 12.00 -13.52 -0.41
C VAL A 236 13.32 -13.93 0.23
N ALA A 237 14.34 -13.08 0.22
CA ALA A 237 15.67 -13.34 0.80
C ALA A 237 15.63 -13.55 2.33
N GLY A 238 14.65 -13.01 3.02
CA GLY A 238 14.43 -13.20 4.45
C GLY A 238 13.87 -14.58 4.85
N LYS A 239 13.79 -15.54 3.91
CA LYS A 239 13.25 -16.89 4.12
C LYS A 239 14.29 -17.94 4.55
N GLY A 240 15.52 -17.50 4.89
CA GLY A 240 16.61 -18.36 5.38
C GLY A 240 16.60 -18.53 6.89
#